data_cc606d453c7ac424a6265c826a4cd2e9
#
_entry.id   cc606d453c7ac424a6265c826a4cd2e9
#
_cell.length_a   1.000
_cell.length_b   1.000
_cell.length_c   1.000
_cell.angle_alpha   90.00
_cell.angle_beta   90.00
_cell.angle_gamma   90.00
#
_symmetry.space_group_name_H-M   'P 1'
#
loop_
_entity.id
_entity.type
_entity.pdbx_description
1 polymer ?
#
loop_
_entity_poly.entity_id
_entity_poly.type
_entity_poly.pdbx_seq_one_letter_code
_entity_poly.pdbx_strand_id
1 'polypeptide(L)'
;MFYNKLEQKRKINFFINKIYHLIFSEKFSKKINFNFDKKSRFDLINYVIEKNKYNNYLEIGCHNNEVFDKIKIKKIGVDPISGGNFRGTSDKFFEQNNSNFDCIFIDGLHEYDQVRKDIINSLKFLNKNGIIILHDCLPPSITHQRVPRTRYSWNGDVWKAVVEARTWKDIDTYTVLSDQGLGIIKNK
;
A
#
# COMPACT_ATOMS: atom_id res chain seq x y z
N MET A 1 8.77 -26.33 11.62
CA MET A 1 7.55 -26.65 12.39
C MET A 1 6.65 -25.42 12.60
N PHE A 2 7.18 -24.26 12.98
CA PHE A 2 6.42 -23.01 13.22
C PHE A 2 5.77 -22.45 11.92
N TYR A 3 6.49 -22.44 10.81
CA TYR A 3 6.00 -21.96 9.49
C TYR A 3 4.78 -22.76 8.99
N ASN A 4 4.80 -24.09 9.15
CA ASN A 4 3.67 -24.94 8.76
C ASN A 4 2.39 -24.66 9.58
N LYS A 5 2.51 -24.32 10.87
CA LYS A 5 1.37 -23.95 11.72
C LYS A 5 0.75 -22.61 11.29
N LEU A 6 1.58 -21.62 10.93
CA LEU A 6 1.11 -20.32 10.44
C LEU A 6 0.38 -20.47 9.09
N GLU A 7 0.92 -21.29 8.20
CA GLU A 7 0.30 -21.55 6.91
C GLU A 7 -1.03 -22.29 7.04
N GLN A 8 -1.10 -23.31 7.93
CA GLN A 8 -2.36 -23.98 8.24
C GLN A 8 -3.40 -23.03 8.84
N LYS A 9 -3.00 -22.15 9.77
CA LYS A 9 -3.88 -21.14 10.36
C LYS A 9 -4.39 -20.16 9.29
N ARG A 10 -3.54 -19.73 8.36
CA ARG A 10 -3.96 -18.90 7.21
C ARG A 10 -4.99 -19.61 6.32
N LYS A 11 -4.80 -20.89 6.00
CA LYS A 11 -5.75 -21.67 5.18
C LYS A 11 -7.12 -21.79 5.87
N ILE A 12 -7.15 -22.04 7.18
CA ILE A 12 -8.38 -22.08 7.96
C ILE A 12 -9.09 -20.73 7.95
N ASN A 13 -8.35 -19.63 8.17
CA ASN A 13 -8.90 -18.28 8.12
C ASN A 13 -9.46 -17.96 6.73
N PHE A 14 -8.77 -18.35 5.65
CA PHE A 14 -9.29 -18.16 4.29
C PHE A 14 -10.57 -18.92 4.05
N PHE A 15 -10.70 -20.12 4.60
CA PHE A 15 -11.93 -20.92 4.49
C PHE A 15 -13.10 -20.24 5.22
N ILE A 16 -12.88 -19.82 6.47
CA ILE A 16 -13.89 -19.09 7.27
C ILE A 16 -14.28 -17.78 6.56
N ASN A 17 -13.32 -17.03 6.07
CA ASN A 17 -13.59 -15.79 5.35
C ASN A 17 -14.35 -16.01 4.04
N LYS A 18 -14.13 -17.15 3.35
CA LYS A 18 -14.92 -17.52 2.17
C LYS A 18 -16.39 -17.77 2.53
N ILE A 19 -16.67 -18.46 3.65
CA ILE A 19 -18.03 -18.69 4.15
C ILE A 19 -18.69 -17.34 4.48
N TYR A 20 -17.96 -16.45 5.19
CA TYR A 20 -18.44 -15.09 5.46
C TYR A 20 -18.85 -14.39 4.16
N HIS A 21 -18.01 -14.40 3.14
CA HIS A 21 -18.28 -13.75 1.86
C HIS A 21 -19.40 -14.43 1.04
N LEU A 22 -19.66 -15.71 1.23
CA LEU A 22 -20.82 -16.38 0.62
C LEU A 22 -22.16 -15.83 1.16
N ILE A 23 -22.17 -15.41 2.42
CA ILE A 23 -23.37 -14.93 3.11
C ILE A 23 -23.54 -13.41 2.94
N PHE A 24 -22.48 -12.65 3.13
CA PHE A 24 -22.53 -11.19 3.30
C PHE A 24 -21.99 -10.36 2.13
N SER A 25 -21.35 -11.00 1.14
CA SER A 25 -20.78 -10.23 0.03
C SER A 25 -21.63 -10.35 -1.23
N GLU A 26 -21.48 -9.35 -2.09
CA GLU A 26 -22.07 -9.35 -3.41
C GLU A 26 -21.65 -10.59 -4.23
N LYS A 27 -22.63 -11.22 -4.88
CA LYS A 27 -22.39 -12.41 -5.74
C LYS A 27 -21.87 -12.05 -7.13
N PHE A 28 -21.60 -10.78 -7.37
CA PHE A 28 -21.09 -10.29 -8.65
C PHE A 28 -19.60 -10.57 -8.78
N SER A 29 -19.18 -11.23 -9.85
CA SER A 29 -17.75 -11.56 -10.08
C SER A 29 -17.32 -11.18 -11.50
N LYS A 30 -17.19 -9.87 -11.76
CA LYS A 30 -16.54 -9.43 -13.00
C LYS A 30 -15.03 -9.45 -12.79
N LYS A 31 -14.29 -10.05 -13.72
CA LYS A 31 -12.83 -9.95 -13.79
C LYS A 31 -12.47 -8.85 -14.77
N ILE A 32 -11.57 -7.96 -14.36
CA ILE A 32 -11.03 -6.90 -15.20
C ILE A 32 -9.61 -7.31 -15.61
N ASN A 33 -9.34 -7.32 -16.89
CA ASN A 33 -7.98 -7.53 -17.39
C ASN A 33 -7.34 -6.16 -17.59
N PHE A 34 -6.46 -5.80 -16.66
CA PHE A 34 -5.64 -4.59 -16.80
C PHE A 34 -4.43 -4.88 -17.68
N ASN A 35 -4.14 -3.97 -18.58
CA ASN A 35 -2.94 -4.04 -19.42
C ASN A 35 -1.80 -3.29 -18.68
N PHE A 36 -1.19 -3.96 -17.71
CA PHE A 36 -0.13 -3.37 -16.92
C PHE A 36 1.17 -3.22 -17.72
N ASP A 37 1.85 -2.09 -17.53
CA ASP A 37 3.25 -1.92 -17.95
C ASP A 37 4.13 -2.93 -17.18
N LYS A 38 5.26 -3.30 -17.80
CA LYS A 38 6.24 -4.23 -17.22
C LYS A 38 7.07 -3.62 -16.07
N LYS A 39 7.00 -2.30 -15.89
CA LYS A 39 7.70 -1.60 -14.82
C LYS A 39 7.12 -1.98 -13.46
N SER A 40 7.99 -2.20 -12.50
CA SER A 40 7.60 -2.48 -11.12
C SER A 40 7.44 -1.20 -10.29
N ARG A 41 6.86 -1.33 -9.09
CA ARG A 41 6.77 -0.24 -8.12
C ARG A 41 8.12 0.40 -7.79
N PHE A 42 9.18 -0.39 -7.65
CA PHE A 42 10.50 0.17 -7.35
C PHE A 42 11.12 0.94 -8.52
N ASP A 43 10.84 0.55 -9.78
CA ASP A 43 11.28 1.32 -10.96
C ASP A 43 10.65 2.71 -10.96
N LEU A 44 9.34 2.79 -10.65
CA LEU A 44 8.65 4.08 -10.55
C LEU A 44 9.19 4.91 -9.40
N ILE A 45 9.37 4.31 -8.21
CA ILE A 45 9.86 5.01 -7.02
C ILE A 45 11.25 5.57 -7.27
N ASN A 46 12.20 4.77 -7.78
CA ASN A 46 13.55 5.23 -8.08
C ASN A 46 13.56 6.31 -9.17
N TYR A 47 12.77 6.15 -10.23
CA TYR A 47 12.62 7.18 -11.26
C TYR A 47 12.16 8.52 -10.69
N VAL A 48 11.17 8.51 -9.81
CA VAL A 48 10.63 9.72 -9.18
C VAL A 48 11.66 10.35 -8.23
N ILE A 49 12.36 9.54 -7.45
CA ILE A 49 13.43 9.98 -6.54
C ILE A 49 14.54 10.68 -7.34
N GLU A 50 15.05 10.05 -8.39
CA GLU A 50 16.12 10.59 -9.22
C GLU A 50 15.71 11.86 -9.96
N LYS A 51 14.54 11.83 -10.61
CA LYS A 51 14.03 12.95 -11.39
C LYS A 51 13.83 14.23 -10.54
N ASN A 52 13.31 14.07 -9.31
CA ASN A 52 13.01 15.18 -8.43
C ASN A 52 14.15 15.47 -7.42
N LYS A 53 15.23 14.71 -7.44
CA LYS A 53 16.37 14.82 -6.51
C LYS A 53 15.92 14.72 -5.05
N TYR A 54 15.04 13.77 -4.76
CA TYR A 54 14.55 13.51 -3.42
C TYR A 54 15.63 12.92 -2.52
N ASN A 55 15.60 13.24 -1.22
CA ASN A 55 16.62 12.84 -0.26
C ASN A 55 16.08 12.05 0.92
N ASN A 56 14.77 12.13 1.20
CA ASN A 56 14.14 11.47 2.34
C ASN A 56 12.99 10.58 1.87
N TYR A 57 13.05 9.30 2.20
CA TYR A 57 12.06 8.29 1.83
C TYR A 57 11.44 7.63 3.05
N LEU A 58 10.12 7.39 3.01
CA LEU A 58 9.39 6.59 3.98
C LEU A 58 8.71 5.43 3.27
N GLU A 59 8.80 4.23 3.84
CA GLU A 59 8.06 3.04 3.41
C GLU A 59 7.20 2.50 4.55
N ILE A 60 5.91 2.34 4.30
CA ILE A 60 4.95 1.72 5.21
C ILE A 60 4.61 0.35 4.66
N GLY A 61 4.99 -0.71 5.39
CA GLY A 61 4.85 -2.09 4.93
C GLY A 61 6.08 -2.59 4.16
N CYS A 62 7.16 -2.90 4.87
CA CYS A 62 8.41 -3.32 4.24
C CYS A 62 8.51 -4.83 4.02
N HIS A 63 7.78 -5.63 4.79
CA HIS A 63 7.77 -7.10 4.72
C HIS A 63 9.18 -7.70 4.64
N ASN A 64 9.64 -8.14 3.46
CA ASN A 64 10.96 -8.73 3.20
C ASN A 64 11.99 -7.74 2.65
N ASN A 65 11.73 -6.43 2.72
CA ASN A 65 12.58 -5.35 2.20
C ASN A 65 12.74 -5.33 0.66
N GLU A 66 11.82 -5.94 -0.09
CA GLU A 66 11.96 -6.05 -1.54
C GLU A 66 12.13 -4.68 -2.23
N VAL A 67 11.38 -3.67 -1.80
CA VAL A 67 11.51 -2.29 -2.26
C VAL A 67 12.54 -1.54 -1.42
N PHE A 68 12.43 -1.63 -0.10
CA PHE A 68 13.25 -0.88 0.86
C PHE A 68 14.74 -0.97 0.58
N ASP A 69 15.29 -2.18 0.31
CA ASP A 69 16.72 -2.38 0.07
C ASP A 69 17.22 -1.74 -1.25
N LYS A 70 16.32 -1.52 -2.21
CA LYS A 70 16.64 -0.89 -3.50
C LYS A 70 16.69 0.63 -3.46
N ILE A 71 16.16 1.25 -2.41
CA ILE A 71 16.20 2.70 -2.24
C ILE A 71 17.56 3.11 -1.64
N LYS A 72 18.26 4.06 -2.26
CA LYS A 72 19.65 4.43 -1.92
C LYS A 72 19.78 5.78 -1.23
N ILE A 73 18.69 6.47 -0.96
CA ILE A 73 18.67 7.73 -0.20
C ILE A 73 18.39 7.48 1.29
N LYS A 74 18.40 8.53 2.12
CA LYS A 74 18.01 8.44 3.53
C LYS A 74 16.58 7.91 3.61
N LYS A 75 16.37 6.86 4.40
CA LYS A 75 15.10 6.15 4.42
C LYS A 75 14.70 5.65 5.79
N ILE A 76 13.39 5.63 6.02
CA ILE A 76 12.74 4.95 7.14
C ILE A 76 11.77 3.93 6.56
N GLY A 77 11.81 2.71 7.09
CA GLY A 77 10.88 1.64 6.74
C GLY A 77 10.15 1.18 7.99
N VAL A 78 8.83 1.19 7.93
CA VAL A 78 7.92 0.87 9.04
C VAL A 78 7.23 -0.44 8.77
N ASP A 79 7.41 -1.42 9.65
CA ASP A 79 6.71 -2.70 9.57
C ASP A 79 6.53 -3.30 10.99
N PRO A 80 5.34 -3.80 11.35
CA PRO A 80 5.11 -4.37 12.68
C PRO A 80 5.74 -5.76 12.87
N ILE A 81 6.05 -6.48 11.78
CA ILE A 81 6.46 -7.88 11.83
C ILE A 81 7.90 -8.07 11.36
N SER A 82 8.24 -7.53 10.18
CA SER A 82 9.53 -7.82 9.52
C SER A 82 9.96 -6.68 8.60
N GLY A 83 11.23 -6.64 8.22
CA GLY A 83 11.77 -5.60 7.35
C GLY A 83 11.78 -4.20 7.97
N GLY A 84 12.22 -3.22 7.20
CA GLY A 84 12.36 -1.85 7.64
C GLY A 84 13.38 -1.65 8.76
N ASN A 85 13.41 -0.43 9.30
CA ASN A 85 14.26 -0.05 10.43
C ASN A 85 13.47 0.56 11.60
N PHE A 86 12.14 0.65 11.49
CA PHE A 86 11.22 0.97 12.58
C PHE A 86 10.25 -0.19 12.81
N ARG A 87 10.29 -0.82 14.02
CA ARG A 87 9.42 -1.94 14.40
C ARG A 87 8.14 -1.43 15.07
N GLY A 88 7.04 -1.35 14.32
CA GLY A 88 5.74 -0.90 14.82
C GLY A 88 4.72 -0.71 13.71
N THR A 89 3.51 -0.34 14.09
CA THR A 89 2.46 0.06 13.14
C THR A 89 2.75 1.45 12.58
N SER A 90 2.15 1.79 11.45
CA SER A 90 2.21 3.14 10.88
C SER A 90 1.63 4.19 11.83
N ASP A 91 0.52 3.89 12.54
CA ASP A 91 -0.05 4.78 13.54
C ASP A 91 0.98 5.12 14.62
N LYS A 92 1.62 4.10 15.21
CA LYS A 92 2.67 4.30 16.23
C LYS A 92 3.87 5.09 15.70
N PHE A 93 4.25 4.86 14.45
CA PHE A 93 5.31 5.63 13.81
C PHE A 93 4.94 7.11 13.69
N PHE A 94 3.76 7.41 13.14
CA PHE A 94 3.35 8.79 12.94
C PHE A 94 3.10 9.57 14.24
N GLU A 95 2.70 8.90 15.34
CA GLU A 95 2.55 9.51 16.66
C GLU A 95 3.86 10.10 17.21
N GLN A 96 5.00 9.51 16.86
CA GLN A 96 6.31 9.94 17.37
C GLN A 96 7.25 10.51 16.30
N ASN A 97 6.78 10.60 15.04
CA ASN A 97 7.59 11.11 13.94
C ASN A 97 7.68 12.64 13.96
N ASN A 98 8.90 13.15 13.79
CA ASN A 98 9.19 14.58 13.67
C ASN A 98 9.91 14.94 12.36
N SER A 99 9.97 14.00 11.41
CA SER A 99 10.68 14.16 10.15
C SER A 99 9.71 14.30 8.98
N ASN A 100 10.08 15.08 7.98
CA ASN A 100 9.35 15.16 6.73
C ASN A 100 10.03 14.33 5.64
N PHE A 101 9.25 13.94 4.65
CA PHE A 101 9.66 13.05 3.57
C PHE A 101 9.34 13.64 2.20
N ASP A 102 10.20 13.34 1.23
CA ASP A 102 10.01 13.75 -0.17
C ASP A 102 9.20 12.70 -0.94
N CYS A 103 9.41 11.43 -0.62
CA CYS A 103 8.70 10.30 -1.21
C CYS A 103 8.23 9.37 -0.10
N ILE A 104 6.94 9.05 -0.09
CA ILE A 104 6.31 8.10 0.85
C ILE A 104 5.68 6.99 0.04
N PHE A 105 6.03 5.73 0.34
CA PHE A 105 5.43 4.56 -0.26
C PHE A 105 4.57 3.82 0.76
N ILE A 106 3.33 3.52 0.40
CA ILE A 106 2.35 2.84 1.26
C ILE A 106 2.00 1.48 0.63
N ASP A 107 2.45 0.40 1.28
CA ASP A 107 2.19 -1.00 0.93
C ASP A 107 1.98 -1.84 2.20
N GLY A 108 1.27 -1.28 3.18
CA GLY A 108 1.07 -1.85 4.51
C GLY A 108 -0.15 -2.78 4.61
N LEU A 109 -1.07 -2.46 5.52
CA LEU A 109 -2.33 -3.19 5.65
C LEU A 109 -3.30 -2.75 4.53
N HIS A 110 -3.71 -3.71 3.70
CA HIS A 110 -4.55 -3.43 2.52
C HIS A 110 -6.04 -3.31 2.88
N GLU A 111 -6.35 -2.59 3.94
CA GLU A 111 -7.72 -2.30 4.40
C GLU A 111 -7.99 -0.81 4.31
N TYR A 112 -9.13 -0.44 3.73
CA TYR A 112 -9.51 0.94 3.42
C TYR A 112 -9.27 1.91 4.60
N ASP A 113 -9.76 1.56 5.80
CA ASP A 113 -9.66 2.46 6.96
C ASP A 113 -8.21 2.76 7.35
N GLN A 114 -7.33 1.75 7.30
CA GLN A 114 -5.91 1.95 7.60
C GLN A 114 -5.20 2.71 6.49
N VAL A 115 -5.44 2.35 5.23
CA VAL A 115 -4.83 3.06 4.09
C VAL A 115 -5.25 4.53 4.07
N ARG A 116 -6.51 4.83 4.37
CA ARG A 116 -7.00 6.21 4.50
C ARG A 116 -6.25 6.98 5.60
N LYS A 117 -6.05 6.38 6.77
CA LYS A 117 -5.25 6.99 7.85
C LYS A 117 -3.80 7.21 7.43
N ASP A 118 -3.20 6.23 6.76
CA ASP A 118 -1.83 6.31 6.29
C ASP A 118 -1.66 7.44 5.28
N ILE A 119 -2.62 7.65 4.37
CA ILE A 119 -2.62 8.80 3.44
C ILE A 119 -2.70 10.12 4.21
N ILE A 120 -3.66 10.26 5.13
CA ILE A 120 -3.87 11.50 5.92
C ILE A 120 -2.63 11.84 6.74
N ASN A 121 -2.04 10.85 7.40
CA ASN A 121 -0.84 11.05 8.19
C ASN A 121 0.37 11.35 7.30
N SER A 122 0.51 10.65 6.17
CA SER A 122 1.58 10.92 5.21
C SER A 122 1.52 12.36 4.67
N LEU A 123 0.33 12.89 4.37
CA LEU A 123 0.18 14.27 3.90
C LEU A 123 0.67 15.30 4.93
N LYS A 124 0.56 15.03 6.24
CA LYS A 124 1.06 15.93 7.30
C LYS A 124 2.60 16.03 7.30
N PHE A 125 3.28 14.95 6.90
CA PHE A 125 4.73 14.84 6.90
C PHE A 125 5.33 14.85 5.49
N LEU A 126 4.53 15.17 4.47
CA LEU A 126 5.00 15.30 3.10
C LEU A 126 5.61 16.67 2.87
N ASN A 127 6.82 16.73 2.32
CA ASN A 127 7.42 17.99 1.87
C ASN A 127 6.60 18.63 0.73
N LYS A 128 6.68 19.94 0.56
CA LYS A 128 5.87 20.73 -0.38
C LYS A 128 5.82 20.15 -1.79
N ASN A 129 6.93 19.65 -2.30
CA ASN A 129 7.03 19.05 -3.65
C ASN A 129 7.11 17.52 -3.58
N GLY A 130 6.72 16.93 -2.46
CA GLY A 130 6.79 15.50 -2.24
C GLY A 130 5.68 14.73 -2.95
N ILE A 131 5.79 13.41 -2.89
CA ILE A 131 4.86 12.48 -3.51
C ILE A 131 4.56 11.32 -2.58
N ILE A 132 3.30 10.88 -2.56
CA ILE A 132 2.88 9.62 -1.95
C ILE A 132 2.56 8.63 -3.07
N ILE A 133 3.08 7.42 -2.96
CA ILE A 133 2.84 6.32 -3.89
C ILE A 133 2.17 5.19 -3.11
N LEU A 134 1.05 4.65 -3.61
CA LEU A 134 0.32 3.54 -3.01
C LEU A 134 0.38 2.32 -3.93
N HIS A 135 0.51 1.15 -3.35
CA HIS A 135 0.41 -0.13 -4.07
C HIS A 135 -1.02 -0.69 -4.07
N ASP A 136 -1.27 -1.71 -4.91
CA ASP A 136 -2.52 -2.49 -4.94
C ASP A 136 -3.81 -1.71 -5.26
N CYS A 137 -3.72 -0.62 -6.02
CA CYS A 137 -4.86 0.24 -6.31
C CYS A 137 -5.81 -0.28 -7.39
N LEU A 138 -5.47 -1.35 -8.13
CA LEU A 138 -6.29 -1.89 -9.23
C LEU A 138 -6.54 -3.40 -9.06
N PRO A 139 -7.43 -3.80 -8.14
CA PRO A 139 -7.76 -5.21 -7.95
C PRO A 139 -8.46 -5.78 -9.21
N PRO A 140 -7.98 -6.90 -9.78
CA PRO A 140 -8.51 -7.44 -11.04
C PRO A 140 -9.87 -8.14 -10.88
N SER A 141 -10.31 -8.41 -9.66
CA SER A 141 -11.62 -8.99 -9.40
C SER A 141 -12.07 -8.75 -7.96
N ILE A 142 -13.36 -9.01 -7.69
CA ILE A 142 -13.94 -8.87 -6.35
C ILE A 142 -13.22 -9.75 -5.31
N THR A 143 -12.71 -10.93 -5.70
CA THR A 143 -12.00 -11.81 -4.77
C THR A 143 -10.62 -11.27 -4.37
N HIS A 144 -10.02 -10.38 -5.17
CA HIS A 144 -8.76 -9.73 -4.84
C HIS A 144 -8.94 -8.57 -3.86
N GLN A 145 -10.12 -7.93 -3.86
CA GLN A 145 -10.40 -6.78 -3.00
C GLN A 145 -11.17 -7.12 -1.71
N ARG A 146 -11.52 -8.38 -1.48
CA ARG A 146 -12.31 -8.78 -0.30
C ARG A 146 -11.59 -8.49 1.01
N VAL A 147 -12.31 -7.84 1.94
CA VAL A 147 -11.92 -7.68 3.33
C VAL A 147 -13.03 -8.33 4.17
N PRO A 148 -12.74 -9.32 5.01
CA PRO A 148 -11.43 -9.94 5.23
C PRO A 148 -10.92 -10.79 4.05
N ARG A 149 -9.63 -10.95 3.98
CA ARG A 149 -8.85 -11.62 2.95
C ARG A 149 -9.22 -13.09 2.75
N THR A 150 -9.35 -13.55 1.48
CA THR A 150 -9.74 -14.94 1.13
C THR A 150 -8.71 -15.70 0.30
N ARG A 151 -7.58 -15.07 -0.06
CA ARG A 151 -6.56 -15.62 -0.97
C ARG A 151 -5.18 -15.00 -0.72
N TYR A 152 -4.11 -15.61 -1.22
CA TYR A 152 -2.75 -15.10 -1.06
C TYR A 152 -2.48 -13.84 -1.88
N SER A 153 -2.78 -13.83 -3.18
CA SER A 153 -2.71 -12.62 -4.01
C SER A 153 -3.92 -11.75 -3.68
N TRP A 154 -3.68 -10.61 -3.04
CA TRP A 154 -4.73 -9.82 -2.44
C TRP A 154 -4.37 -8.34 -2.41
N ASN A 155 -5.16 -7.54 -3.06
CA ASN A 155 -5.04 -6.10 -3.09
C ASN A 155 -5.78 -5.41 -1.93
N GLY A 156 -6.72 -6.13 -1.30
CA GLY A 156 -7.61 -5.50 -0.34
C GLY A 156 -8.49 -4.43 -0.98
N ASP A 157 -8.99 -3.54 -0.18
CA ASP A 157 -9.82 -2.44 -0.66
C ASP A 157 -9.11 -1.07 -0.66
N VAL A 158 -7.80 -1.09 -0.88
CA VAL A 158 -6.92 0.10 -1.03
C VAL A 158 -7.48 1.11 -2.03
N TRP A 159 -8.03 0.62 -3.15
CA TRP A 159 -8.60 1.47 -4.20
C TRP A 159 -9.67 2.44 -3.69
N LYS A 160 -10.43 2.08 -2.64
CA LYS A 160 -11.46 2.95 -2.06
C LYS A 160 -10.84 4.22 -1.47
N ALA A 161 -9.72 4.10 -0.77
CA ALA A 161 -9.01 5.25 -0.21
C ALA A 161 -8.46 6.17 -1.31
N VAL A 162 -7.99 5.61 -2.43
CA VAL A 162 -7.54 6.38 -3.60
C VAL A 162 -8.71 7.10 -4.26
N VAL A 163 -9.87 6.45 -4.40
CA VAL A 163 -11.09 7.07 -4.97
C VAL A 163 -11.58 8.20 -4.06
N GLU A 164 -11.61 8.01 -2.74
CA GLU A 164 -11.95 9.07 -1.80
C GLU A 164 -10.97 10.25 -1.90
N ALA A 165 -9.66 9.98 -1.91
CA ALA A 165 -8.63 11.01 -2.02
C ALA A 165 -8.79 11.90 -3.26
N ARG A 166 -9.36 11.39 -4.37
CA ARG A 166 -9.68 12.21 -5.56
C ARG A 166 -10.72 13.30 -5.30
N THR A 167 -11.49 13.19 -4.23
CA THR A 167 -12.50 14.20 -3.85
C THR A 167 -11.91 15.30 -2.97
N TRP A 168 -10.68 15.16 -2.49
CA TRP A 168 -10.03 16.14 -1.61
C TRP A 168 -9.48 17.32 -2.43
N LYS A 169 -9.75 18.55 -1.95
CA LYS A 169 -9.50 19.77 -2.72
C LYS A 169 -8.03 20.12 -2.91
N ASP A 170 -7.20 19.78 -1.92
CA ASP A 170 -5.82 20.28 -1.82
C ASP A 170 -4.77 19.32 -2.39
N ILE A 171 -5.22 18.23 -3.04
CA ILE A 171 -4.35 17.23 -3.63
C ILE A 171 -4.75 16.87 -5.05
N ASP A 172 -3.78 16.42 -5.82
CA ASP A 172 -3.97 15.75 -7.11
C ASP A 172 -3.73 14.25 -6.95
N THR A 173 -4.60 13.44 -7.56
CA THR A 173 -4.54 11.98 -7.45
C THR A 173 -4.58 11.33 -8.84
N TYR A 174 -3.62 10.46 -9.11
CA TYR A 174 -3.48 9.71 -10.36
C TYR A 174 -3.39 8.22 -10.08
N THR A 175 -3.61 7.40 -11.11
CA THR A 175 -3.36 5.96 -11.03
C THR A 175 -2.55 5.52 -12.24
N VAL A 176 -1.42 4.86 -12.01
CA VAL A 176 -0.53 4.32 -13.04
C VAL A 176 -0.86 2.84 -13.25
N LEU A 177 -1.00 2.45 -14.52
CA LEU A 177 -1.25 1.06 -14.94
C LEU A 177 0.05 0.25 -14.91
N SER A 178 0.57 0.01 -13.72
CA SER A 178 1.77 -0.77 -13.49
C SER A 178 1.63 -1.51 -12.15
N ASP A 179 2.28 -2.67 -12.01
CA ASP A 179 2.44 -3.41 -10.74
C ASP A 179 1.17 -3.43 -9.86
N GLN A 180 0.08 -4.01 -10.34
CA GLN A 180 -1.23 -4.11 -9.65
C GLN A 180 -1.91 -2.74 -9.38
N GLY A 181 -1.45 -1.70 -10.04
CA GLY A 181 -1.95 -0.33 -9.92
C GLY A 181 -1.25 0.47 -8.84
N LEU A 182 -0.58 1.54 -9.27
CA LEU A 182 0.11 2.46 -8.37
C LEU A 182 -0.69 3.76 -8.27
N GLY A 183 -1.19 4.06 -7.08
CA GLY A 183 -1.82 5.34 -6.76
C GLY A 183 -0.75 6.40 -6.52
N ILE A 184 -0.95 7.60 -7.06
CA ILE A 184 -0.05 8.75 -6.89
C ILE A 184 -0.84 9.87 -6.26
N ILE A 185 -0.33 10.46 -5.19
CA ILE A 185 -0.91 11.62 -4.51
C ILE A 185 0.14 12.71 -4.38
N LYS A 186 -0.22 13.94 -4.70
CA LYS A 186 0.63 15.14 -4.58
C LYS A 186 -0.19 16.29 -4.03
N ASN A 187 0.46 17.17 -3.26
CA ASN A 187 -0.11 18.48 -2.93
C ASN A 187 -0.26 19.33 -4.22
N LYS A 188 -1.33 20.11 -4.30
CA LYS A 188 -1.54 21.12 -5.36
C LYS A 188 -0.63 22.31 -5.18
#